data_969a9ff8fc0f3ed705294e9d2aef99d3
#
_entry.id   969a9ff8fc0f3ed705294e9d2aef99d3
#
_cell.length_a   1.000
_cell.length_b   1.000
_cell.length_c   1.000
_cell.angle_alpha   90.00
_cell.angle_beta   90.00
_cell.angle_gamma   90.00
#
_symmetry.space_group_name_H-M   'P 1'
#
loop_
_entity.id
_entity.type
_entity.pdbx_description
1 polymer ?
#
loop_
_entity_poly.entity_id
_entity_poly.type
_entity_poly.pdbx_seq_one_letter_code
_entity_poly.pdbx_strand_id
1 'polypeptide(L)'
;MKAHKIFSIKVFCSIILFLSHNLIYCASEDPIYGKNGMVVSTSNEASLVGVNILKKGGNAIDAAVAVGFALAVTSSGNGNIGGGGFLVARMASGASFTLDHREAAPKKSKRDMFLNSNGNVIPGMSLGTRASSGVPGTVDGLLRVFYDYGSGSV
;
A
#
# COMPACT_ATOMS: atom_id res chain seq x y z
N MET A 1 29.81 -2.59 57.12
CA MET A 1 29.69 -3.49 55.95
C MET A 1 28.36 -3.38 55.19
N LYS A 2 27.21 -3.26 55.84
CA LYS A 2 25.88 -3.12 55.16
C LYS A 2 25.67 -1.81 54.39
N ALA A 3 26.15 -0.66 54.93
CA ALA A 3 25.97 0.65 54.32
C ALA A 3 26.69 0.81 52.97
N HIS A 4 27.92 0.30 52.84
CA HIS A 4 28.68 0.33 51.59
C HIS A 4 28.02 -0.49 50.44
N LYS A 5 27.39 -1.64 50.77
CA LYS A 5 26.67 -2.44 49.75
C LYS A 5 25.45 -1.69 49.22
N ILE A 6 24.69 -1.00 50.08
CA ILE A 6 23.49 -0.25 49.69
C ILE A 6 23.86 0.95 48.83
N PHE A 7 24.95 1.65 49.16
CA PHE A 7 25.46 2.76 48.39
C PHE A 7 25.90 2.30 46.99
N SER A 8 26.62 1.18 46.89
CA SER A 8 27.08 0.60 45.62
C SER A 8 25.92 0.19 44.69
N ILE A 9 24.86 -0.39 45.26
CA ILE A 9 23.66 -0.78 44.50
C ILE A 9 22.91 0.44 43.96
N LYS A 10 22.76 1.50 44.76
CA LYS A 10 22.10 2.75 44.32
C LYS A 10 22.84 3.43 43.17
N VAL A 11 24.19 3.50 43.27
CA VAL A 11 25.02 4.04 42.20
C VAL A 11 24.94 3.21 40.94
N PHE A 12 24.94 1.88 41.04
CA PHE A 12 24.81 0.98 39.90
C PHE A 12 23.44 1.09 39.22
N CYS A 13 22.35 1.16 39.98
CA CYS A 13 21.00 1.40 39.44
C CYS A 13 20.88 2.78 38.75
N SER A 14 21.49 3.84 39.31
CA SER A 14 21.50 5.15 38.69
C SER A 14 22.27 5.16 37.34
N ILE A 15 23.38 4.44 37.27
CA ILE A 15 24.16 4.31 36.04
C ILE A 15 23.37 3.56 34.96
N ILE A 16 22.69 2.47 35.35
CA ILE A 16 21.81 1.72 34.42
C ILE A 16 20.65 2.60 33.93
N LEU A 17 20.01 3.38 34.81
CA LEU A 17 18.97 4.31 34.42
C LEU A 17 19.48 5.39 33.47
N PHE A 18 20.67 5.91 33.67
CA PHE A 18 21.30 6.91 32.80
C PHE A 18 21.69 6.33 31.43
N LEU A 19 22.17 5.10 31.38
CA LEU A 19 22.50 4.39 30.15
C LEU A 19 21.26 3.99 29.34
N SER A 20 20.14 3.68 29.99
CA SER A 20 18.90 3.30 29.30
C SER A 20 18.21 4.47 28.59
N HIS A 21 18.44 5.72 29.01
CA HIS A 21 17.88 6.90 28.34
C HIS A 21 18.43 7.14 26.93
N ASN A 22 19.59 6.58 26.59
CA ASN A 22 20.17 6.71 25.25
C ASN A 22 19.71 5.64 24.25
N LEU A 23 18.87 4.68 24.68
CA LEU A 23 18.39 3.60 23.80
C LEU A 23 16.98 3.86 23.21
N ILE A 24 16.36 4.97 23.56
CA ILE A 24 15.05 5.35 23.00
C ILE A 24 15.26 6.45 21.94
N TYR A 25 16.15 6.22 21.00
CA TYR A 25 16.09 6.94 19.73
C TYR A 25 15.16 6.15 18.81
N CYS A 26 13.87 6.46 18.87
CA CYS A 26 12.98 6.20 17.77
C CYS A 26 13.37 7.23 16.70
N ALA A 27 14.43 6.96 15.96
CA ALA A 27 14.84 7.78 14.83
C ALA A 27 13.84 7.50 13.71
N SER A 28 12.82 8.35 13.59
CA SER A 28 12.15 8.48 12.29
C SER A 28 13.20 9.07 11.35
N GLU A 29 13.34 8.49 10.16
CA GLU A 29 14.15 9.09 9.11
C GLU A 29 13.73 10.53 8.87
N ASP A 30 14.68 11.39 8.56
CA ASP A 30 14.40 12.79 8.23
C ASP A 30 13.44 12.86 7.04
N PRO A 31 12.45 13.78 7.05
CA PRO A 31 11.53 13.93 5.95
C PRO A 31 12.26 14.22 4.63
N ILE A 32 11.92 13.47 3.59
CA ILE A 32 12.44 13.72 2.25
C ILE A 32 11.50 14.72 1.56
N TYR A 33 12.08 15.77 0.98
CA TYR A 33 11.33 16.82 0.27
C TYR A 33 11.57 16.73 -1.23
N GLY A 34 10.50 16.63 -2.01
CA GLY A 34 10.55 16.75 -3.47
C GLY A 34 10.31 18.19 -3.91
N LYS A 35 11.23 18.77 -4.71
CA LYS A 35 11.08 20.13 -5.24
C LYS A 35 10.02 20.24 -6.35
N ASN A 36 10.01 19.29 -7.29
CA ASN A 36 9.16 19.31 -8.47
C ASN A 36 8.08 18.22 -8.47
N GLY A 37 8.17 17.28 -7.56
CA GLY A 37 7.25 16.15 -7.40
C GLY A 37 7.86 15.07 -6.55
N MET A 38 7.03 14.15 -6.10
CA MET A 38 7.45 13.02 -5.28
C MET A 38 6.62 11.79 -5.66
N VAL A 39 7.26 10.64 -5.63
CA VAL A 39 6.62 9.34 -5.79
C VAL A 39 7.04 8.44 -4.64
N VAL A 40 6.07 7.85 -3.96
CA VAL A 40 6.30 6.92 -2.84
C VAL A 40 5.54 5.63 -3.12
N SER A 41 6.21 4.50 -3.01
CA SER A 41 5.60 3.18 -3.09
C SER A 41 6.34 2.18 -2.22
N THR A 42 5.85 0.96 -2.13
CA THR A 42 6.49 -0.15 -1.39
C THR A 42 7.70 -0.76 -2.12
N SER A 43 8.00 -0.30 -3.35
CA SER A 43 9.13 -0.76 -4.16
C SER A 43 9.90 0.45 -4.69
N ASN A 44 11.21 0.42 -4.52
CA ASN A 44 12.11 1.44 -5.07
C ASN A 44 12.03 1.49 -6.60
N GLU A 45 11.99 0.34 -7.26
CA GLU A 45 11.90 0.20 -8.72
C GLU A 45 10.60 0.82 -9.23
N ALA A 46 9.47 0.54 -8.58
CA ALA A 46 8.19 1.13 -8.95
C ALA A 46 8.17 2.65 -8.72
N SER A 47 8.75 3.13 -7.63
CA SER A 47 8.90 4.57 -7.36
C SER A 47 9.75 5.25 -8.44
N LEU A 48 10.84 4.63 -8.89
CA LEU A 48 11.67 5.14 -9.98
C LEU A 48 10.92 5.20 -11.31
N VAL A 49 10.05 4.24 -11.61
CA VAL A 49 9.17 4.30 -12.79
C VAL A 49 8.31 5.55 -12.72
N GLY A 50 7.62 5.82 -11.61
CA GLY A 50 6.80 7.01 -11.45
C GLY A 50 7.59 8.32 -11.57
N VAL A 51 8.77 8.39 -10.95
CA VAL A 51 9.67 9.56 -11.10
C VAL A 51 10.07 9.78 -12.55
N ASN A 52 10.36 8.71 -13.30
CA ASN A 52 10.72 8.82 -14.71
C ASN A 52 9.56 9.31 -15.57
N ILE A 53 8.32 8.92 -15.27
CA ILE A 53 7.11 9.45 -15.92
C ILE A 53 6.99 10.96 -15.67
N LEU A 54 7.12 11.41 -14.41
CA LEU A 54 7.10 12.84 -14.07
C LEU A 54 8.20 13.63 -14.80
N LYS A 55 9.42 13.09 -14.90
CA LYS A 55 10.53 13.71 -15.62
C LYS A 55 10.29 13.85 -17.14
N LYS A 56 9.49 12.95 -17.71
CA LYS A 56 9.08 13.00 -19.13
C LYS A 56 7.92 13.97 -19.39
N GLY A 57 7.40 14.62 -18.37
CA GLY A 57 6.29 15.57 -18.50
C GLY A 57 4.91 15.00 -18.21
N GLY A 58 4.83 13.73 -17.78
CA GLY A 58 3.59 13.13 -17.29
C GLY A 58 3.11 13.81 -16.00
N ASN A 59 1.81 13.77 -15.77
CA ASN A 59 1.21 14.27 -14.54
C ASN A 59 1.20 13.18 -13.42
N ALA A 60 0.62 13.52 -12.27
CA ALA A 60 0.55 12.59 -11.14
C ALA A 60 -0.28 11.32 -11.44
N ILE A 61 -1.28 11.42 -12.31
CA ILE A 61 -2.09 10.26 -12.74
C ILE A 61 -1.25 9.32 -13.61
N ASP A 62 -0.53 9.86 -14.60
CA ASP A 62 0.37 9.05 -15.44
C ASP A 62 1.38 8.29 -14.57
N ALA A 63 1.99 9.00 -13.61
CA ALA A 63 2.94 8.39 -12.68
C ALA A 63 2.28 7.31 -11.81
N ALA A 64 1.09 7.56 -11.26
CA ALA A 64 0.38 6.61 -10.41
C ALA A 64 0.00 5.33 -11.18
N VAL A 65 -0.47 5.47 -12.41
CA VAL A 65 -0.81 4.33 -13.28
C VAL A 65 0.44 3.50 -13.61
N ALA A 66 1.54 4.15 -14.00
CA ALA A 66 2.80 3.47 -14.28
C ALA A 66 3.35 2.74 -13.05
N VAL A 67 3.28 3.36 -11.87
CA VAL A 67 3.65 2.72 -10.58
C VAL A 67 2.75 1.54 -10.28
N GLY A 68 1.45 1.65 -10.50
CA GLY A 68 0.49 0.55 -10.30
C GLY A 68 0.84 -0.69 -11.12
N PHE A 69 1.18 -0.52 -12.39
CA PHE A 69 1.64 -1.63 -13.23
C PHE A 69 3.04 -2.14 -12.85
N ALA A 70 3.96 -1.27 -12.45
CA ALA A 70 5.27 -1.68 -11.96
C ALA A 70 5.17 -2.52 -10.67
N LEU A 71 4.27 -2.16 -9.75
CA LEU A 71 3.99 -2.91 -8.53
C LEU A 71 3.43 -4.29 -8.79
N ALA A 72 2.74 -4.52 -9.89
CA ALA A 72 2.28 -5.85 -10.30
C ALA A 72 3.45 -6.84 -10.51
N VAL A 73 4.64 -6.32 -10.79
CA VAL A 73 5.87 -7.11 -10.95
C VAL A 73 6.71 -7.09 -9.67
N THR A 74 6.97 -5.90 -9.11
CA THR A 74 7.94 -5.71 -8.03
C THR A 74 7.36 -5.98 -6.64
N SER A 75 6.03 -6.00 -6.51
CA SER A 75 5.30 -6.24 -5.25
C SER A 75 4.01 -7.03 -5.50
N SER A 76 4.11 -8.10 -6.27
CA SER A 76 2.98 -8.90 -6.77
C SER A 76 2.06 -9.48 -5.68
N GLY A 77 2.53 -9.59 -4.44
CA GLY A 77 1.73 -10.01 -3.29
C GLY A 77 0.69 -8.98 -2.84
N ASN A 78 0.94 -7.69 -3.09
CA ASN A 78 0.09 -6.58 -2.65
C ASN A 78 -0.43 -5.72 -3.82
N GLY A 79 0.34 -5.62 -4.90
CA GLY A 79 -0.04 -4.88 -6.10
C GLY A 79 0.00 -5.81 -7.30
N ASN A 80 -1.14 -6.21 -7.83
CA ASN A 80 -1.20 -7.15 -8.95
C ASN A 80 -2.37 -6.85 -9.89
N ILE A 81 -2.26 -7.33 -11.13
CA ILE A 81 -3.30 -7.16 -12.16
C ILE A 81 -4.52 -8.07 -11.91
N GLY A 82 -4.41 -9.07 -11.04
CA GLY A 82 -5.49 -9.97 -10.64
C GLY A 82 -6.32 -9.44 -9.47
N GLY A 83 -6.00 -8.27 -8.96
CA GLY A 83 -6.66 -7.61 -7.83
C GLY A 83 -7.50 -6.41 -8.22
N GLY A 84 -7.63 -5.49 -7.29
CA GLY A 84 -8.33 -4.23 -7.43
C GLY A 84 -7.79 -3.21 -6.42
N GLY A 85 -8.48 -2.09 -6.27
CA GLY A 85 -8.07 -1.06 -5.34
C GLY A 85 -8.96 0.16 -5.33
N PHE A 86 -8.45 1.20 -4.69
CA PHE A 86 -9.06 2.51 -4.63
C PHE A 86 -8.07 3.58 -5.07
N LEU A 87 -8.57 4.62 -5.69
CA LEU A 87 -7.78 5.79 -6.02
C LEU A 87 -8.50 7.03 -5.50
N VAL A 88 -7.72 7.91 -4.88
CA VAL A 88 -8.15 9.26 -4.50
C VAL A 88 -7.18 10.23 -5.16
N ALA A 89 -7.70 11.17 -5.92
CA ALA A 89 -6.89 12.15 -6.62
C ALA A 89 -7.39 13.58 -6.36
N ARG A 90 -6.43 14.51 -6.30
CA ARG A 90 -6.67 15.94 -6.33
C ARG A 90 -5.81 16.54 -7.44
N MET A 91 -6.47 17.15 -8.41
CA MET A 91 -5.81 17.77 -9.54
C MET A 91 -5.28 19.18 -9.19
N ALA A 92 -4.35 19.69 -9.98
CA ALA A 92 -3.83 21.05 -9.79
C ALA A 92 -4.91 22.13 -9.92
N SER A 93 -5.99 21.86 -10.66
CA SER A 93 -7.19 22.70 -10.75
C SER A 93 -7.99 22.80 -9.44
N GLY A 94 -7.68 21.96 -8.44
CA GLY A 94 -8.45 21.83 -7.21
C GLY A 94 -9.57 20.78 -7.28
N ALA A 95 -9.91 20.27 -8.47
CA ALA A 95 -10.88 19.19 -8.62
C ALA A 95 -10.37 17.92 -7.94
N SER A 96 -11.27 17.22 -7.26
CA SER A 96 -10.96 15.96 -6.58
C SER A 96 -11.95 14.89 -7.02
N PHE A 97 -11.46 13.66 -7.14
CA PHE A 97 -12.30 12.51 -7.46
C PHE A 97 -11.80 11.25 -6.77
N THR A 98 -12.65 10.26 -6.70
CA THR A 98 -12.33 8.92 -6.22
C THR A 98 -12.74 7.89 -7.25
N LEU A 99 -11.99 6.81 -7.33
CA LEU A 99 -12.32 5.65 -8.14
C LEU A 99 -12.28 4.41 -7.25
N ASP A 100 -13.37 3.67 -7.22
CA ASP A 100 -13.45 2.32 -6.70
C ASP A 100 -13.28 1.35 -7.88
N HIS A 101 -12.18 0.64 -7.91
CA HIS A 101 -11.88 -0.39 -8.90
C HIS A 101 -11.57 -1.73 -8.24
N ARG A 102 -12.22 -2.00 -7.11
CA ARG A 102 -12.12 -3.30 -6.44
C ARG A 102 -12.64 -4.43 -7.31
N GLU A 103 -12.28 -5.62 -6.90
CA GLU A 103 -12.81 -6.85 -7.49
C GLU A 103 -14.32 -6.91 -7.33
N ALA A 104 -14.99 -7.34 -8.37
CA ALA A 104 -16.41 -7.57 -8.36
C ALA A 104 -16.72 -9.07 -8.27
N ALA A 105 -17.87 -9.41 -7.70
CA ALA A 105 -18.36 -10.79 -7.74
C ALA A 105 -18.68 -11.19 -9.19
N PRO A 106 -18.34 -12.41 -9.62
CA PRO A 106 -18.74 -12.92 -10.93
C PRO A 106 -20.26 -12.86 -11.14
N LYS A 107 -20.71 -12.57 -12.36
CA LYS A 107 -22.15 -12.44 -12.68
C LYS A 107 -23.00 -13.68 -12.29
N LYS A 108 -22.39 -14.86 -12.21
CA LYS A 108 -23.04 -16.10 -11.79
C LYS A 108 -23.01 -16.35 -10.28
N SER A 109 -22.43 -15.44 -9.49
CA SER A 109 -22.38 -15.57 -8.04
C SER A 109 -23.79 -15.52 -7.44
N LYS A 110 -23.99 -16.36 -6.42
CA LYS A 110 -25.25 -16.44 -5.67
C LYS A 110 -24.94 -16.30 -4.18
N ARG A 111 -25.93 -15.82 -3.41
CA ARG A 111 -25.81 -15.67 -1.96
C ARG A 111 -25.33 -16.94 -1.27
N ASP A 112 -25.86 -18.09 -1.69
CA ASP A 112 -25.70 -19.38 -1.02
C ASP A 112 -24.65 -20.28 -1.71
N MET A 113 -23.81 -19.70 -2.60
CA MET A 113 -22.87 -20.48 -3.43
C MET A 113 -21.81 -21.24 -2.65
N PHE A 114 -21.62 -20.91 -1.39
CA PHE A 114 -20.66 -21.56 -0.47
C PHE A 114 -21.35 -22.42 0.59
N LEU A 115 -22.67 -22.62 0.48
CA LEU A 115 -23.48 -23.42 1.40
C LEU A 115 -23.86 -24.75 0.76
N ASN A 116 -24.02 -25.78 1.59
CA ASN A 116 -24.63 -27.05 1.18
C ASN A 116 -26.17 -26.95 1.19
N SER A 117 -26.83 -28.03 0.77
CA SER A 117 -28.32 -28.10 0.74
C SER A 117 -29.00 -27.89 2.10
N ASN A 118 -28.28 -28.08 3.20
CA ASN A 118 -28.77 -27.86 4.56
C ASN A 118 -28.47 -26.44 5.09
N GLY A 119 -27.93 -25.55 4.26
CA GLY A 119 -27.57 -24.19 4.66
C GLY A 119 -26.27 -24.07 5.44
N ASN A 120 -25.49 -25.13 5.56
CA ASN A 120 -24.19 -25.10 6.28
C ASN A 120 -23.04 -24.72 5.33
N VAL A 121 -22.04 -24.00 5.86
CA VAL A 121 -20.84 -23.62 5.12
C VAL A 121 -20.07 -24.86 4.66
N ILE A 122 -19.68 -24.89 3.39
CA ILE A 122 -18.79 -25.92 2.85
C ILE A 122 -17.35 -25.49 3.16
N PRO A 123 -16.61 -26.24 4.02
CA PRO A 123 -15.26 -25.85 4.44
C PRO A 123 -14.31 -25.66 3.26
N GLY A 124 -13.56 -24.54 3.25
CA GLY A 124 -12.55 -24.24 2.23
C GLY A 124 -13.09 -23.78 0.87
N MET A 125 -14.40 -23.85 0.62
CA MET A 125 -14.97 -23.51 -0.68
C MET A 125 -14.83 -22.03 -1.02
N SER A 126 -14.94 -21.15 -0.03
CA SER A 126 -14.77 -19.69 -0.19
C SER A 126 -13.30 -19.22 -0.19
N LEU A 127 -12.33 -20.12 0.00
CA LEU A 127 -10.90 -19.77 0.10
C LEU A 127 -10.07 -20.38 -1.03
N GLY A 128 -10.28 -21.65 -1.36
CA GLY A 128 -9.39 -22.42 -2.22
C GLY A 128 -9.99 -22.89 -3.54
N THR A 129 -11.15 -22.38 -3.96
CA THR A 129 -11.78 -22.82 -5.21
C THR A 129 -11.89 -21.69 -6.24
N ARG A 130 -12.16 -22.03 -7.49
CA ARG A 130 -12.44 -21.04 -8.54
C ARG A 130 -13.65 -20.16 -8.25
N ALA A 131 -14.60 -20.65 -7.43
CA ALA A 131 -15.77 -19.90 -7.02
C ALA A 131 -15.46 -18.75 -6.08
N SER A 132 -14.29 -18.77 -5.41
CA SER A 132 -13.86 -17.72 -4.49
C SER A 132 -13.12 -16.56 -5.19
N SER A 133 -12.83 -16.67 -6.48
CA SER A 133 -12.11 -15.64 -7.22
C SER A 133 -13.05 -14.51 -7.64
N GLY A 134 -12.67 -13.28 -7.35
CA GLY A 134 -13.34 -12.09 -7.88
C GLY A 134 -12.94 -11.79 -9.32
N VAL A 135 -13.70 -10.94 -9.99
CA VAL A 135 -13.33 -10.35 -11.29
C VAL A 135 -12.40 -9.18 -11.01
N PRO A 136 -11.15 -9.18 -11.53
CA PRO A 136 -10.18 -8.14 -11.25
C PRO A 136 -10.59 -6.76 -11.77
N GLY A 137 -10.26 -5.72 -11.02
CA GLY A 137 -10.54 -4.33 -11.40
C GLY A 137 -9.31 -3.47 -11.66
N THR A 138 -8.09 -3.96 -11.32
CA THR A 138 -6.87 -3.16 -11.41
C THR A 138 -6.61 -2.60 -12.81
N VAL A 139 -6.65 -3.44 -13.85
CA VAL A 139 -6.34 -3.00 -15.21
C VAL A 139 -7.38 -2.00 -15.71
N ASP A 140 -8.66 -2.34 -15.55
CA ASP A 140 -9.77 -1.46 -15.97
C ASP A 140 -9.71 -0.10 -15.26
N GLY A 141 -9.54 -0.10 -13.93
CA GLY A 141 -9.48 1.12 -13.13
C GLY A 141 -8.29 2.00 -13.47
N LEU A 142 -7.09 1.44 -13.58
CA LEU A 142 -5.89 2.19 -13.93
C LEU A 142 -5.98 2.78 -15.34
N LEU A 143 -6.44 2.01 -16.32
CA LEU A 143 -6.60 2.50 -17.70
C LEU A 143 -7.68 3.57 -17.80
N ARG A 144 -8.81 3.40 -17.09
CA ARG A 144 -9.86 4.42 -17.07
C ARG A 144 -9.36 5.76 -16.54
N VAL A 145 -8.66 5.75 -15.40
CA VAL A 145 -8.09 7.00 -14.85
C VAL A 145 -7.05 7.61 -15.79
N PHE A 146 -6.24 6.77 -16.43
CA PHE A 146 -5.26 7.23 -17.41
C PHE A 146 -5.91 7.94 -18.60
N TYR A 147 -6.98 7.37 -19.18
CA TYR A 147 -7.69 7.98 -20.30
C TYR A 147 -8.45 9.24 -19.91
N ASP A 148 -9.06 9.27 -18.70
CA ASP A 148 -9.89 10.37 -18.26
C ASP A 148 -9.07 11.57 -17.74
N TYR A 149 -7.89 11.33 -17.14
CA TYR A 149 -7.13 12.34 -16.39
C TYR A 149 -5.62 12.34 -16.66
N GLY A 150 -5.11 11.44 -17.47
CA GLY A 150 -3.70 11.47 -17.90
C GLY A 150 -3.36 12.71 -18.68
N SER A 151 -2.08 13.06 -18.74
CA SER A 151 -1.61 14.27 -19.42
C SER A 151 -1.69 14.18 -20.95
N GLY A 152 -1.73 12.98 -21.51
CA GLY A 152 -1.56 12.73 -22.95
C GLY A 152 -0.13 13.01 -23.46
N SER A 153 0.83 13.23 -22.57
CA SER A 153 2.22 13.56 -22.91
C SER A 153 3.17 12.36 -22.86
N VAL A 154 2.73 11.25 -22.31
CA VAL A 154 3.53 10.01 -22.09
C VAL A 154 2.70 8.77 -22.40
#